data_ea1830a58528dd320355a35a5bf19cb6
#
_entry.id   ea1830a58528dd320355a35a5bf19cb6
#
_cell.length_a   1.000
_cell.length_b   1.000
_cell.length_c   1.000
_cell.angle_alpha   90.00
_cell.angle_beta   90.00
_cell.angle_gamma   90.00
#
_symmetry.space_group_name_H-M   'P 1'
#
loop_
_entity.id
_entity.type
_entity.pdbx_description
1 polymer ?
#
loop_
_entity_poly.entity_id
_entity_poly.type
_entity_poly.pdbx_seq_one_letter_code
_entity_poly.pdbx_strand_id
1 'polypeptide(L)'
;MAKEASFDVVSEINTEEVKNAIQQAEKELKNRFDFKGSTVEIKMTEGKLTIVGDDEFKLEQIKDVLFAKLIKRNVPTKNIQFGETEHALGAKARQTAELINGIDKENAKKITTAIKNAKLKVKTQIQDNQIRVTGKSRDNLQEVIQLLRKLPLTIDLQFTNYR
;
A
#
# COMPACT_ATOMS: atom_id res chain seq x y z
N MET A 1 35.70 -17.58 -3.50
CA MET A 1 34.81 -16.93 -2.51
C MET A 1 33.39 -16.92 -3.04
N ALA A 2 32.44 -17.37 -2.23
CA ALA A 2 31.07 -17.32 -2.60
C ALA A 2 30.61 -15.85 -2.61
N LYS A 3 29.99 -15.43 -3.70
CA LYS A 3 29.41 -14.09 -3.78
C LYS A 3 28.19 -14.00 -2.88
N GLU A 4 28.13 -12.95 -2.08
CA GLU A 4 26.93 -12.68 -1.28
C GLU A 4 25.80 -12.30 -2.21
N ALA A 5 24.60 -12.78 -1.91
CA ALA A 5 23.39 -12.39 -2.59
C ALA A 5 22.65 -11.36 -1.76
N SER A 6 21.91 -10.49 -2.40
CA SER A 6 21.15 -9.44 -1.69
C SER A 6 19.84 -9.12 -2.42
N PHE A 7 18.94 -8.49 -1.67
CA PHE A 7 17.74 -7.85 -2.24
C PHE A 7 17.34 -6.68 -1.35
N ASP A 8 16.47 -5.85 -1.87
CA ASP A 8 15.94 -4.72 -1.13
C ASP A 8 14.47 -4.96 -0.77
N VAL A 9 14.14 -4.67 0.49
CA VAL A 9 12.74 -4.64 0.95
C VAL A 9 12.28 -3.20 0.84
N VAL A 10 11.23 -2.99 0.07
CA VAL A 10 10.66 -1.65 -0.14
C VAL A 10 9.16 -1.70 0.10
N SER A 11 8.55 -0.53 0.27
CA SER A 11 7.11 -0.37 0.36
C SER A 11 6.75 0.87 -0.44
N GLU A 12 6.46 0.68 -1.72
CA GLU A 12 6.25 1.79 -2.64
C GLU A 12 4.85 1.76 -3.21
N ILE A 13 4.28 2.95 -3.35
CA ILE A 13 3.00 3.12 -4.02
C ILE A 13 3.25 3.88 -5.33
N ASN A 14 2.77 3.31 -6.44
CA ASN A 14 2.92 3.93 -7.75
C ASN A 14 1.74 4.87 -7.98
N THR A 15 2.00 6.18 -7.91
CA THR A 15 0.95 7.19 -8.02
C THR A 15 0.27 7.20 -9.39
N GLU A 16 1.00 6.85 -10.46
CA GLU A 16 0.39 6.75 -11.78
C GLU A 16 -0.65 5.63 -11.85
N GLU A 17 -0.34 4.50 -11.23
CA GLU A 17 -1.30 3.39 -11.15
C GLU A 17 -2.51 3.74 -10.28
N VAL A 18 -2.31 4.53 -9.22
CA VAL A 18 -3.43 5.04 -8.41
C VAL A 18 -4.32 5.93 -9.26
N LYS A 19 -3.73 6.84 -10.05
CA LYS A 19 -4.50 7.70 -10.97
C LYS A 19 -5.30 6.90 -11.99
N ASN A 20 -4.68 5.86 -12.56
CA ASN A 20 -5.37 5.00 -13.51
C ASN A 20 -6.53 4.26 -12.86
N ALA A 21 -6.35 3.78 -11.64
CA ALA A 21 -7.42 3.12 -10.88
C ALA A 21 -8.58 4.08 -10.60
N ILE A 22 -8.26 5.33 -10.23
CA ILE A 22 -9.27 6.36 -10.00
C ILE A 22 -10.09 6.60 -11.24
N GLN A 23 -9.45 6.76 -12.39
CA GLN A 23 -10.13 6.99 -13.66
C GLN A 23 -11.09 5.84 -14.00
N GLN A 24 -10.63 4.61 -13.81
CA GLN A 24 -11.45 3.42 -14.07
C GLN A 24 -12.63 3.33 -13.09
N ALA A 25 -12.39 3.65 -11.82
CA ALA A 25 -13.45 3.65 -10.81
C ALA A 25 -14.51 4.71 -11.12
N GLU A 26 -14.08 5.92 -11.47
CA GLU A 26 -15.00 7.01 -11.84
C GLU A 26 -15.85 6.63 -13.05
N LYS A 27 -15.21 6.02 -14.05
CA LYS A 27 -15.91 5.58 -15.26
C LYS A 27 -16.96 4.52 -14.96
N GLU A 28 -16.62 3.54 -14.14
CA GLU A 28 -17.58 2.49 -13.74
C GLU A 28 -18.74 3.07 -12.95
N LEU A 29 -18.44 3.93 -11.96
CA LEU A 29 -19.47 4.55 -11.12
C LEU A 29 -20.39 5.46 -11.93
N LYS A 30 -19.85 6.21 -12.88
CA LYS A 30 -20.63 7.07 -13.75
C LYS A 30 -21.65 6.28 -14.58
N ASN A 31 -21.30 5.06 -14.96
CA ASN A 31 -22.15 4.20 -15.78
C ASN A 31 -23.10 3.32 -14.96
N ARG A 32 -22.98 3.33 -13.62
CA ARG A 32 -23.86 2.55 -12.75
C ARG A 32 -25.16 3.30 -12.51
N PHE A 33 -26.26 2.58 -12.67
CA PHE A 33 -27.61 3.14 -12.51
C PHE A 33 -27.84 3.66 -11.09
N ASP A 34 -27.34 2.93 -10.06
CA ASP A 34 -27.51 3.31 -8.66
C ASP A 34 -26.71 4.54 -8.25
N PHE A 35 -25.84 5.04 -9.13
CA PHE A 35 -25.07 6.28 -8.91
C PHE A 35 -25.51 7.42 -9.82
N LYS A 36 -26.57 7.24 -10.58
CA LYS A 36 -27.07 8.29 -11.46
C LYS A 36 -27.56 9.47 -10.64
N GLY A 37 -27.00 10.65 -10.89
CA GLY A 37 -27.32 11.85 -10.12
C GLY A 37 -26.65 11.92 -8.75
N SER A 38 -25.87 10.91 -8.37
CA SER A 38 -25.15 10.90 -7.09
C SER A 38 -23.85 11.67 -7.19
N THR A 39 -23.41 12.19 -6.04
CA THR A 39 -22.07 12.78 -5.93
C THR A 39 -21.05 11.66 -5.85
N VAL A 40 -20.09 11.67 -6.77
CA VAL A 40 -18.93 10.79 -6.74
C VAL A 40 -17.70 11.66 -6.96
N GLU A 41 -16.87 11.78 -5.95
CA GLU A 41 -15.66 12.57 -6.05
C GLU A 41 -14.49 11.76 -5.49
N ILE A 42 -13.47 11.58 -6.32
CA ILE A 42 -12.24 10.90 -5.93
C ILE A 42 -11.10 11.81 -6.37
N LYS A 43 -10.38 12.36 -5.41
CA LYS A 43 -9.26 13.29 -5.70
C LYS A 43 -7.99 12.78 -5.07
N MET A 44 -6.90 12.87 -5.82
CA MET A 44 -5.57 12.61 -5.30
C MET A 44 -4.76 13.89 -5.34
N THR A 45 -4.30 14.32 -4.17
CA THR A 45 -3.35 15.42 -4.03
C THR A 45 -2.07 14.83 -3.44
N GLU A 46 -1.03 15.62 -3.27
CA GLU A 46 0.25 15.11 -2.78
C GLU A 46 0.09 14.27 -1.52
N GLY A 47 0.34 12.96 -1.66
CA GLY A 47 0.33 12.02 -0.55
C GLY A 47 -1.03 11.73 0.06
N LYS A 48 -2.12 12.22 -0.51
CA LYS A 48 -3.47 12.04 0.05
C LYS A 48 -4.48 11.71 -1.02
N LEU A 49 -5.48 10.91 -0.60
CA LEU A 49 -6.61 10.50 -1.42
C LEU A 49 -7.89 10.89 -0.69
N THR A 50 -8.77 11.65 -1.35
CA THR A 50 -10.04 12.08 -0.75
C THR A 50 -11.20 11.52 -1.56
N ILE A 51 -12.17 10.92 -0.87
CA ILE A 51 -13.37 10.35 -1.47
C ILE A 51 -14.60 11.03 -0.85
N VAL A 52 -15.53 11.46 -1.69
CA VAL A 52 -16.80 12.05 -1.25
C VAL A 52 -17.95 11.33 -1.92
N GLY A 53 -18.94 10.94 -1.12
CA GLY A 53 -20.19 10.34 -1.59
C GLY A 53 -21.39 11.04 -0.94
N ASP A 54 -22.60 10.71 -1.40
CA ASP A 54 -23.84 11.31 -0.89
C ASP A 54 -24.08 11.02 0.59
N ASP A 55 -23.67 9.83 1.04
CA ASP A 55 -23.80 9.38 2.42
C ASP A 55 -22.73 8.32 2.69
N GLU A 56 -22.70 7.78 3.92
CA GLU A 56 -21.72 6.76 4.29
C GLU A 56 -21.86 5.48 3.48
N PHE A 57 -23.09 5.09 3.16
CA PHE A 57 -23.34 3.89 2.37
C PHE A 57 -22.77 4.03 0.95
N LYS A 58 -23.05 5.17 0.29
CA LYS A 58 -22.50 5.46 -1.03
C LYS A 58 -20.98 5.58 -0.99
N LEU A 59 -20.44 6.16 0.06
CA LEU A 59 -18.99 6.29 0.25
C LEU A 59 -18.33 4.92 0.27
N GLU A 60 -18.89 3.96 1.02
CA GLU A 60 -18.36 2.61 1.08
C GLU A 60 -18.43 1.90 -0.29
N GLN A 61 -19.52 2.11 -1.03
CA GLN A 61 -19.63 1.55 -2.38
C GLN A 61 -18.56 2.12 -3.32
N ILE A 62 -18.29 3.43 -3.23
CA ILE A 62 -17.24 4.08 -4.02
C ILE A 62 -15.88 3.46 -3.67
N LYS A 63 -15.60 3.28 -2.38
CA LYS A 63 -14.37 2.67 -1.92
C LYS A 63 -14.21 1.25 -2.45
N ASP A 64 -15.26 0.46 -2.43
CA ASP A 64 -15.22 -0.93 -2.92
C ASP A 64 -14.84 -0.98 -4.40
N VAL A 65 -15.45 -0.11 -5.21
CA VAL A 65 -15.13 -0.04 -6.65
C VAL A 65 -13.68 0.39 -6.84
N LEU A 66 -13.25 1.42 -6.11
CA LEU A 66 -11.88 1.92 -6.21
C LEU A 66 -10.86 0.85 -5.82
N PHE A 67 -11.09 0.15 -4.70
CA PHE A 67 -10.18 -0.89 -4.25
C PHE A 67 -10.09 -2.04 -5.26
N ALA A 68 -11.19 -2.41 -5.88
CA ALA A 68 -11.15 -3.44 -6.93
C ALA A 68 -10.23 -3.03 -8.09
N LYS A 69 -10.27 -1.75 -8.48
CA LYS A 69 -9.39 -1.24 -9.54
C LYS A 69 -7.94 -1.15 -9.10
N LEU A 70 -7.71 -0.74 -7.84
CA LEU A 70 -6.36 -0.67 -7.28
C LEU A 70 -5.70 -2.05 -7.21
N ILE A 71 -6.45 -3.05 -6.77
CA ILE A 71 -5.96 -4.44 -6.68
C ILE A 71 -5.58 -4.96 -8.06
N LYS A 72 -6.41 -4.71 -9.07
CA LYS A 72 -6.10 -5.13 -10.45
C LYS A 72 -4.81 -4.51 -10.97
N ARG A 73 -4.46 -3.34 -10.50
CA ARG A 73 -3.24 -2.64 -10.92
C ARG A 73 -2.06 -2.87 -9.98
N ASN A 74 -2.19 -3.85 -9.09
CA ASN A 74 -1.13 -4.24 -8.16
C ASN A 74 -0.69 -3.10 -7.23
N VAL A 75 -1.60 -2.20 -6.90
CA VAL A 75 -1.33 -1.15 -5.91
C VAL A 75 -1.46 -1.75 -4.52
N PRO A 76 -0.47 -1.52 -3.62
CA PRO A 76 -0.53 -2.06 -2.26
C PRO A 76 -1.59 -1.31 -1.44
N THR A 77 -2.77 -1.92 -1.29
CA THR A 77 -3.91 -1.28 -0.62
C THR A 77 -3.68 -1.01 0.86
N LYS A 78 -2.81 -1.79 1.53
CA LYS A 78 -2.43 -1.50 2.92
C LYS A 78 -1.76 -0.14 3.07
N ASN A 79 -1.11 0.33 2.00
CA ASN A 79 -0.43 1.63 2.01
C ASN A 79 -1.39 2.80 1.82
N ILE A 80 -2.68 2.50 1.66
CA ILE A 80 -3.74 3.52 1.60
C ILE A 80 -4.48 3.48 2.93
N GLN A 81 -4.17 4.43 3.81
CA GLN A 81 -4.67 4.42 5.19
C GLN A 81 -5.73 5.49 5.38
N PHE A 82 -6.99 5.05 5.49
CA PHE A 82 -8.12 5.94 5.67
C PHE A 82 -8.26 6.39 7.10
N GLY A 83 -8.56 7.69 7.27
CA GLY A 83 -8.97 8.23 8.55
C GLY A 83 -10.47 8.06 8.78
N GLU A 84 -10.99 8.78 9.76
CA GLU A 84 -12.42 8.73 10.08
C GLU A 84 -13.26 9.39 9.00
N THR A 85 -14.50 8.92 8.87
CA THR A 85 -15.47 9.54 7.97
C THR A 85 -15.89 10.89 8.52
N GLU A 86 -15.82 11.92 7.68
CA GLU A 86 -16.26 13.27 8.02
C GLU A 86 -17.56 13.59 7.28
N HIS A 87 -18.39 14.41 7.90
CA HIS A 87 -19.61 14.89 7.26
C HIS A 87 -19.34 16.27 6.64
N ALA A 88 -19.62 16.38 5.35
CA ALA A 88 -19.44 17.60 4.58
C ALA A 88 -20.79 18.32 4.38
N LEU A 89 -20.74 19.49 3.76
CA LEU A 89 -21.94 20.27 3.46
C LEU A 89 -22.93 19.44 2.65
N GLY A 90 -24.24 19.57 2.96
CA GLY A 90 -25.30 18.85 2.27
C GLY A 90 -25.43 17.38 2.68
N ALA A 91 -25.03 17.04 3.90
CA ALA A 91 -25.08 15.69 4.47
C ALA A 91 -24.18 14.67 3.74
N LYS A 92 -23.25 15.14 2.92
CA LYS A 92 -22.31 14.28 2.22
C LYS A 92 -21.29 13.70 3.18
N ALA A 93 -20.81 12.50 2.85
CA ALA A 93 -19.75 11.84 3.61
C ALA A 93 -18.43 11.96 2.85
N ARG A 94 -17.38 12.31 3.58
CA ARG A 94 -16.02 12.44 3.04
C ARG A 94 -15.05 11.62 3.87
N GLN A 95 -14.10 11.01 3.20
CA GLN A 95 -13.03 10.29 3.88
C GLN A 95 -11.71 10.55 3.17
N THR A 96 -10.67 10.82 3.95
CA THR A 96 -9.34 11.10 3.43
C THR A 96 -8.39 9.98 3.86
N ALA A 97 -7.57 9.52 2.92
CA ALA A 97 -6.54 8.54 3.18
C ALA A 97 -5.16 9.14 2.98
N GLU A 98 -4.20 8.65 3.76
CA GLU A 98 -2.80 8.93 3.50
C GLU A 98 -2.24 7.83 2.62
N LEU A 99 -1.45 8.22 1.61
CA LEU A 99 -0.74 7.29 0.74
C LEU A 99 0.66 7.10 1.32
N ILE A 100 0.92 5.92 1.88
CA ILE A 100 2.18 5.62 2.56
C ILE A 100 3.19 5.10 1.54
N ASN A 101 4.30 5.82 1.41
CA ASN A 101 5.37 5.46 0.49
C ASN A 101 6.67 5.38 1.28
N GLY A 102 7.29 4.19 1.27
CA GLY A 102 8.50 3.93 2.03
C GLY A 102 8.23 3.19 3.33
N ILE A 103 9.29 2.64 3.92
CA ILE A 103 9.22 1.94 5.20
C ILE A 103 9.64 2.91 6.30
N ASP A 104 8.73 3.20 7.22
CA ASP A 104 9.03 4.09 8.33
C ASP A 104 9.88 3.37 9.39
N LYS A 105 10.37 4.13 10.36
CA LYS A 105 11.25 3.60 11.41
C LYS A 105 10.60 2.48 12.23
N GLU A 106 9.31 2.62 12.53
CA GLU A 106 8.58 1.62 13.32
C GLU A 106 8.48 0.29 12.57
N ASN A 107 8.07 0.33 11.31
CA ASN A 107 7.98 -0.88 10.49
C ASN A 107 9.36 -1.46 10.20
N ALA A 108 10.37 -0.62 9.96
CA ALA A 108 11.75 -1.08 9.77
C ALA A 108 12.26 -1.84 10.99
N LYS A 109 11.97 -1.34 12.19
CA LYS A 109 12.36 -2.00 13.43
C LYS A 109 11.69 -3.36 13.58
N LYS A 110 10.39 -3.44 13.26
CA LYS A 110 9.66 -4.70 13.30
C LYS A 110 10.27 -5.73 12.34
N ILE A 111 10.64 -5.29 11.14
CA ILE A 111 11.24 -6.15 10.12
C ILE A 111 12.60 -6.66 10.59
N THR A 112 13.48 -5.78 11.00
CA THR A 112 14.83 -6.17 11.42
C THR A 112 14.81 -7.04 12.68
N THR A 113 13.91 -6.74 13.61
CA THR A 113 13.73 -7.54 14.83
C THR A 113 13.24 -8.95 14.50
N ALA A 114 12.28 -9.07 13.59
CA ALA A 114 11.75 -10.38 13.17
C ALA A 114 12.85 -11.23 12.53
N ILE A 115 13.67 -10.63 11.68
CA ILE A 115 14.79 -11.34 11.05
C ILE A 115 15.81 -11.79 12.09
N LYS A 116 16.15 -10.92 13.03
CA LYS A 116 17.09 -11.23 14.11
C LYS A 116 16.57 -12.35 15.00
N ASN A 117 15.30 -12.29 15.40
CA ASN A 117 14.69 -13.29 16.25
C ASN A 117 14.57 -14.66 15.60
N ALA A 118 14.43 -14.69 14.28
CA ALA A 118 14.39 -15.95 13.52
C ALA A 118 15.78 -16.57 13.35
N LYS A 119 16.83 -15.87 13.76
CA LYS A 119 18.23 -16.33 13.69
C LYS A 119 18.65 -16.73 12.28
N LEU A 120 18.15 -16.02 11.28
CA LEU A 120 18.53 -16.25 9.89
C LEU A 120 19.93 -15.67 9.63
N LYS A 121 20.68 -16.38 8.80
CA LYS A 121 22.07 -16.01 8.49
C LYS A 121 22.14 -14.93 7.43
N VAL A 122 21.63 -13.76 7.75
CA VAL A 122 21.62 -12.62 6.86
C VAL A 122 21.98 -11.35 7.63
N LYS A 123 22.42 -10.34 6.89
CA LYS A 123 22.67 -9.00 7.41
C LYS A 123 21.62 -8.06 6.87
N THR A 124 21.20 -7.12 7.70
CA THR A 124 20.25 -6.09 7.29
C THR A 124 20.87 -4.72 7.40
N GLN A 125 20.55 -3.85 6.45
CA GLN A 125 21.02 -2.47 6.46
C GLN A 125 19.85 -1.57 6.08
N ILE A 126 19.49 -0.65 6.99
CA ILE A 126 18.44 0.32 6.71
C ILE A 126 19.06 1.46 5.89
N GLN A 127 18.49 1.71 4.72
CA GLN A 127 18.92 2.78 3.81
C GLN A 127 17.71 3.66 3.50
N ASP A 128 17.68 4.85 4.09
CA ASP A 128 16.57 5.78 3.95
C ASP A 128 15.23 5.11 4.31
N ASN A 129 14.39 4.82 3.34
CA ASN A 129 13.07 4.24 3.55
C ASN A 129 12.97 2.79 3.05
N GLN A 130 14.10 2.11 2.92
CA GLN A 130 14.14 0.71 2.48
C GLN A 130 15.15 -0.08 3.32
N ILE A 131 15.13 -1.40 3.19
CA ILE A 131 16.04 -2.29 3.92
C ILE A 131 16.73 -3.20 2.93
N ARG A 132 18.05 -3.20 2.94
CA ARG A 132 18.84 -4.15 2.16
C ARG A 132 19.13 -5.37 3.00
N VAL A 133 18.85 -6.55 2.45
CA VAL A 133 19.12 -7.83 3.09
C VAL A 133 20.19 -8.55 2.29
N THR A 134 21.27 -8.94 2.96
CA THR A 134 22.41 -9.62 2.35
C THR A 134 22.62 -10.98 3.01
N GLY A 135 22.79 -12.03 2.22
CA GLY A 135 23.05 -13.38 2.72
C GLY A 135 24.05 -14.12 1.84
N LYS A 136 24.53 -15.23 2.35
CA LYS A 136 25.51 -16.05 1.63
C LYS A 136 24.90 -16.89 0.52
N SER A 137 23.59 -17.14 0.58
CA SER A 137 22.92 -17.96 -0.42
C SER A 137 21.53 -17.41 -0.72
N ARG A 138 21.01 -17.76 -1.88
CA ARG A 138 19.64 -17.41 -2.27
C ARG A 138 18.62 -18.07 -1.35
N ASP A 139 18.92 -19.27 -0.83
CA ASP A 139 18.02 -19.96 0.08
C ASP A 139 17.83 -19.18 1.37
N ASN A 140 18.89 -18.58 1.91
CA ASN A 140 18.80 -17.71 3.07
C ASN A 140 17.91 -16.50 2.80
N LEU A 141 18.00 -15.92 1.60
CA LEU A 141 17.17 -14.79 1.21
C LEU A 141 15.70 -15.19 1.08
N GLN A 142 15.42 -16.37 0.51
CA GLN A 142 14.03 -16.86 0.40
C GLN A 142 13.40 -17.09 1.77
N GLU A 143 14.16 -17.55 2.74
CA GLU A 143 13.67 -17.71 4.11
C GLU A 143 13.23 -16.36 4.70
N VAL A 144 14.01 -15.30 4.42
CA VAL A 144 13.66 -13.94 4.86
C VAL A 144 12.37 -13.47 4.19
N ILE A 145 12.25 -13.67 2.88
CA ILE A 145 11.05 -13.25 2.14
C ILE A 145 9.80 -13.94 2.70
N GLN A 146 9.86 -15.24 2.95
CA GLN A 146 8.74 -15.99 3.51
C GLN A 146 8.38 -15.48 4.91
N LEU A 147 9.37 -15.21 5.73
CA LEU A 147 9.17 -14.65 7.06
C LEU A 147 8.44 -13.30 6.99
N LEU A 148 8.92 -12.40 6.12
CA LEU A 148 8.38 -11.06 6.02
C LEU A 148 6.97 -11.03 5.42
N ARG A 149 6.66 -11.96 4.52
CA ARG A 149 5.30 -12.07 3.96
C ARG A 149 4.26 -12.42 5.02
N LYS A 150 4.66 -13.11 6.08
CA LYS A 150 3.76 -13.51 7.18
C LYS A 150 3.71 -12.48 8.31
N LEU A 151 4.60 -11.50 8.29
CA LEU A 151 4.70 -10.52 9.36
C LEU A 151 3.53 -9.54 9.28
N PRO A 152 2.77 -9.35 10.39
CA PRO A 152 1.62 -8.44 10.39
C PRO A 152 2.07 -6.98 10.48
N LEU A 153 2.26 -6.35 9.34
CA LEU A 153 2.65 -4.95 9.24
C LEU A 153 1.48 -4.09 8.79
N THR A 154 1.60 -2.79 9.00
CA THR A 154 0.60 -1.82 8.54
C THR A 154 0.78 -1.42 7.08
N ILE A 155 1.83 -1.90 6.44
CA ILE A 155 2.16 -1.64 5.04
C ILE A 155 2.41 -2.94 4.30
N ASP A 156 2.27 -2.92 2.98
CA ASP A 156 2.67 -4.03 2.12
C ASP A 156 4.15 -3.91 1.77
N LEU A 157 4.82 -5.04 1.65
CA LEU A 157 6.23 -5.08 1.30
C LEU A 157 6.43 -5.60 -0.12
N GLN A 158 7.45 -5.08 -0.79
CA GLN A 158 7.89 -5.56 -2.09
C GLN A 158 9.37 -5.94 -1.97
N PHE A 159 9.78 -6.93 -2.74
CA PHE A 159 11.14 -7.44 -2.72
C PHE A 159 11.73 -7.26 -4.11
N THR A 160 12.81 -6.49 -4.20
CA THR A 160 13.33 -6.04 -5.48
C THR A 160 14.87 -5.95 -5.45
N ASN A 161 15.46 -5.62 -6.58
CA ASN A 161 16.92 -5.44 -6.72
C ASN A 161 17.72 -6.68 -6.30
N TYR A 162 17.26 -7.83 -6.74
CA TYR A 162 18.00 -9.08 -6.52
C TYR A 162 19.38 -9.04 -7.17
N ARG A 163 20.40 -9.38 -6.41
CA ARG A 163 21.78 -9.39 -6.89
C ARG A 163 22.52 -10.66 -6.53
#